data_597477c3388dff761a327b58dcd95ff7
#
_entry.id   597477c3388dff761a327b58dcd95ff7
#
_cell.length_a   1.000
_cell.length_b   1.000
_cell.length_c   1.000
_cell.angle_alpha   90.00
_cell.angle_beta   90.00
_cell.angle_gamma   90.00
#
_symmetry.space_group_name_H-M   'P 1'
#
loop_
_entity.id
_entity.type
_entity.pdbx_description
1 polymer ?
#
loop_
_entity_poly.entity_id
_entity_poly.type
_entity_poly.pdbx_seq_one_letter_code
_entity_poly.pdbx_strand_id
1 'polypeptide(L)'
;MDADARKTLHPATCLFAARALRDFGDGFVAVLLPAYLLARGFSAFQVGVIATASLLGSALLTLAVGFLGATRDRRRLLLAAASLMIATGVAFAAAHDYAVLLVIAFVGTVNPSAGSVSVFVPLEHAVLAREVADAARTKMFARYSLVGALASAAGALAAALPDLAPSTGLDRLTAIKMMFVLYALLGMIGGAFYWLIPRRRPIDNPDAKAALGPSRSVVYRLAALFSLDAFAGGFVVQSLLALWLFERFDLSLASAGVFFFWSGVLSAFSFPVAAWLSRRVGLINTMVFTHIPSSIALMLAAVAPTLPAALALLLIRAALSQMDVPTRSSYVMAVVTEAERAAAASLTSVPRSLAAAVSPALAGALFAASFRAWPLLICGALKIIYDLLLLVQFRHIKPPEEQR
;
A
#
# COMPACT_ATOMS: atom_id res chain seq x y z
N MET A 1 -13.85 -29.67 -36.45
CA MET A 1 -12.68 -28.88 -36.85
C MET A 1 -12.68 -27.66 -35.94
N ASP A 2 -11.96 -27.78 -34.78
CA ASP A 2 -12.03 -26.81 -33.67
C ASP A 2 -11.32 -25.52 -34.01
N ALA A 3 -12.11 -24.46 -34.18
CA ALA A 3 -11.63 -23.11 -34.42
C ALA A 3 -11.56 -22.28 -33.13
N ASP A 4 -10.97 -22.78 -32.06
CA ASP A 4 -10.77 -21.96 -30.83
C ASP A 4 -9.51 -22.31 -30.03
N ALA A 5 -8.41 -22.60 -30.71
CA ALA A 5 -7.09 -22.56 -30.10
C ALA A 5 -6.58 -21.11 -30.01
N ARG A 6 -7.39 -20.18 -29.46
CA ARG A 6 -6.85 -18.93 -28.92
C ARG A 6 -5.88 -19.33 -27.82
N LYS A 7 -4.60 -19.03 -27.98
CA LYS A 7 -3.59 -19.11 -26.93
C LYS A 7 -4.07 -18.20 -25.78
N THR A 8 -4.94 -18.72 -24.93
CA THR A 8 -5.38 -18.02 -23.71
C THR A 8 -4.17 -17.93 -22.81
N LEU A 9 -3.71 -16.72 -22.57
CA LEU A 9 -2.66 -16.46 -21.59
C LEU A 9 -3.09 -17.09 -20.25
N HIS A 10 -2.15 -17.74 -19.56
CA HIS A 10 -2.45 -18.33 -18.25
C HIS A 10 -2.98 -17.25 -17.29
N PRO A 11 -4.08 -17.49 -16.54
CA PRO A 11 -4.69 -16.47 -15.69
C PRO A 11 -3.72 -15.79 -14.73
N ALA A 12 -2.75 -16.54 -14.18
CA ALA A 12 -1.70 -15.95 -13.34
C ALA A 12 -0.86 -14.92 -14.11
N THR A 13 -0.48 -15.18 -15.36
CA THR A 13 0.29 -14.22 -16.18
C THR A 13 -0.49 -12.93 -16.39
N CYS A 14 -1.79 -13.03 -16.69
CA CYS A 14 -2.67 -11.85 -16.82
C CYS A 14 -2.71 -11.03 -15.53
N LEU A 15 -2.81 -11.70 -14.37
CA LEU A 15 -2.83 -11.04 -13.07
C LEU A 15 -1.49 -10.36 -12.74
N PHE A 16 -0.37 -11.00 -13.00
CA PHE A 16 0.96 -10.39 -12.82
C PHE A 16 1.17 -9.18 -13.70
N ALA A 17 0.75 -9.23 -14.98
CA ALA A 17 0.84 -8.10 -15.90
C ALA A 17 -0.06 -6.94 -15.44
N ALA A 18 -1.33 -7.20 -15.11
CA ALA A 18 -2.24 -6.21 -14.59
C ALA A 18 -1.73 -5.57 -13.27
N ARG A 19 -1.18 -6.39 -12.37
CA ARG A 19 -0.55 -5.94 -11.13
C ARG A 19 0.61 -4.99 -11.41
N ALA A 20 1.53 -5.37 -12.29
CA ALA A 20 2.69 -4.56 -12.62
C ALA A 20 2.29 -3.20 -13.20
N LEU A 21 1.32 -3.16 -14.13
CA LEU A 21 0.84 -1.92 -14.73
C LEU A 21 0.18 -1.00 -13.69
N ARG A 22 -0.68 -1.56 -12.85
CA ARG A 22 -1.36 -0.79 -11.81
C ARG A 22 -0.38 -0.22 -10.79
N ASP A 23 0.50 -1.06 -10.25
CA ASP A 23 1.44 -0.63 -9.21
C ASP A 23 2.50 0.32 -9.76
N PHE A 24 2.86 0.22 -11.05
CA PHE A 24 3.64 1.25 -11.72
C PHE A 24 2.89 2.60 -11.71
N GLY A 25 1.58 2.60 -12.02
CA GLY A 25 0.72 3.77 -11.92
C GLY A 25 0.64 4.34 -10.52
N ASP A 26 0.39 3.49 -9.52
CA ASP A 26 0.33 3.88 -8.11
C ASP A 26 1.66 4.48 -7.63
N GLY A 27 2.79 3.95 -8.12
CA GLY A 27 4.12 4.42 -7.77
C GLY A 27 4.38 5.87 -8.16
N PHE A 28 4.09 6.27 -9.41
CA PHE A 28 4.27 7.68 -9.80
C PHE A 28 3.18 8.58 -9.24
N VAL A 29 1.93 8.11 -9.13
CA VAL A 29 0.84 8.91 -8.57
C VAL A 29 1.12 9.28 -7.11
N ALA A 30 1.64 8.36 -6.31
CA ALA A 30 1.96 8.64 -4.91
C ALA A 30 2.99 9.78 -4.74
N VAL A 31 3.92 9.94 -5.69
CA VAL A 31 4.90 11.04 -5.70
C VAL A 31 4.31 12.31 -6.32
N LEU A 32 3.56 12.19 -7.42
CA LEU A 32 3.02 13.32 -8.16
C LEU A 32 1.82 13.98 -7.49
N LEU A 33 1.03 13.23 -6.71
CA LEU A 33 -0.21 13.74 -6.10
C LEU A 33 0.02 15.01 -5.26
N PRO A 34 0.95 15.05 -4.30
CA PRO A 34 1.21 16.29 -3.55
C PRO A 34 1.74 17.41 -4.45
N ALA A 35 2.65 17.12 -5.38
CA ALA A 35 3.17 18.13 -6.31
C ALA A 35 2.07 18.70 -7.22
N TYR A 36 1.16 17.88 -7.71
CA TYR A 36 -0.01 18.29 -8.48
C TYR A 36 -0.92 19.22 -7.68
N LEU A 37 -1.25 18.85 -6.45
CA LEU A 37 -2.15 19.64 -5.61
C LEU A 37 -1.51 20.97 -5.21
N LEU A 38 -0.22 20.98 -4.84
CA LEU A 38 0.53 22.21 -4.55
C LEU A 38 0.63 23.14 -5.78
N ALA A 39 0.93 22.58 -6.97
CA ALA A 39 0.96 23.34 -8.22
C ALA A 39 -0.41 23.96 -8.60
N ARG A 40 -1.49 23.43 -8.03
CA ARG A 40 -2.87 23.95 -8.13
C ARG A 40 -3.20 25.00 -7.07
N GLY A 41 -2.28 25.32 -6.17
CA GLY A 41 -2.46 26.28 -5.08
C GLY A 41 -3.20 25.71 -3.85
N PHE A 42 -3.37 24.40 -3.75
CA PHE A 42 -3.96 23.77 -2.57
C PHE A 42 -2.94 23.70 -1.43
N SER A 43 -3.42 23.85 -0.20
CA SER A 43 -2.58 23.81 1.00
C SER A 43 -2.15 22.38 1.36
N ALA A 44 -1.10 22.24 2.18
CA ALA A 44 -0.67 20.96 2.74
C ALA A 44 -1.78 20.25 3.50
N PHE A 45 -2.66 20.99 4.19
CA PHE A 45 -3.85 20.41 4.83
C PHE A 45 -4.77 19.75 3.81
N GLN A 46 -5.06 20.42 2.69
CA GLN A 46 -5.90 19.89 1.63
C GLN A 46 -5.28 18.65 0.97
N VAL A 47 -3.95 18.59 0.83
CA VAL A 47 -3.24 17.36 0.40
C VAL A 47 -3.47 16.21 1.38
N GLY A 48 -3.35 16.46 2.68
CA GLY A 48 -3.61 15.46 3.72
C GLY A 48 -5.05 14.95 3.72
N VAL A 49 -6.04 15.84 3.50
CA VAL A 49 -7.46 15.47 3.40
C VAL A 49 -7.73 14.61 2.15
N ILE A 50 -7.14 14.93 1.01
CA ILE A 50 -7.21 14.10 -0.22
C ILE A 50 -6.61 12.71 0.05
N ALA A 51 -5.46 12.62 0.73
CA ALA A 51 -4.85 11.34 1.08
C ALA A 51 -5.74 10.52 2.05
N THR A 52 -6.33 11.18 3.05
CA THR A 52 -7.33 10.55 3.95
C THR A 52 -8.54 10.02 3.16
N ALA A 53 -9.11 10.83 2.27
CA ALA A 53 -10.26 10.44 1.46
C ALA A 53 -9.94 9.22 0.59
N SER A 54 -8.78 9.22 -0.07
CA SER A 54 -8.32 8.10 -0.90
C SER A 54 -8.16 6.81 -0.11
N LEU A 55 -7.52 6.86 1.07
CA LEU A 55 -7.31 5.67 1.91
C LEU A 55 -8.62 5.16 2.50
N LEU A 56 -9.50 6.06 2.97
CA LEU A 56 -10.80 5.71 3.51
C LEU A 56 -11.69 5.08 2.44
N GLY A 57 -11.74 5.69 1.26
CA GLY A 57 -12.48 5.16 0.12
C GLY A 57 -11.97 3.78 -0.31
N SER A 58 -10.63 3.62 -0.40
CA SER A 58 -10.01 2.32 -0.72
C SER A 58 -10.33 1.26 0.34
N ALA A 59 -10.32 1.60 1.64
CA ALA A 59 -10.69 0.68 2.71
C ALA A 59 -12.16 0.25 2.60
N LEU A 60 -13.07 1.19 2.35
CA LEU A 60 -14.50 0.91 2.18
C LEU A 60 -14.79 0.09 0.91
N LEU A 61 -14.13 0.41 -0.21
CA LEU A 61 -14.23 -0.38 -1.44
C LEU A 61 -13.71 -1.82 -1.22
N THR A 62 -12.61 -1.98 -0.50
CA THR A 62 -12.05 -3.30 -0.15
C THR A 62 -13.03 -4.11 0.69
N LEU A 63 -13.68 -3.48 1.67
CA LEU A 63 -14.75 -4.09 2.46
C LEU A 63 -15.95 -4.49 1.59
N ALA A 64 -16.45 -3.58 0.75
CA ALA A 64 -17.56 -3.84 -0.15
C ALA A 64 -17.27 -5.02 -1.09
N VAL A 65 -16.06 -5.07 -1.64
CA VAL A 65 -15.60 -6.19 -2.49
C VAL A 65 -15.47 -7.49 -1.71
N GLY A 66 -15.08 -7.44 -0.45
CA GLY A 66 -15.06 -8.61 0.44
C GLY A 66 -16.45 -9.26 0.55
N PHE A 67 -17.50 -8.47 0.72
CA PHE A 67 -18.88 -8.94 0.74
C PHE A 67 -19.40 -9.36 -0.65
N LEU A 68 -19.16 -8.54 -1.67
CA LEU A 68 -19.62 -8.80 -3.04
C LEU A 68 -18.89 -9.98 -3.70
N GLY A 69 -17.62 -10.21 -3.35
CA GLY A 69 -16.78 -11.27 -3.90
C GLY A 69 -17.25 -12.67 -3.57
N ALA A 70 -18.09 -12.84 -2.52
CA ALA A 70 -18.73 -14.08 -2.18
C ALA A 70 -19.85 -14.45 -3.18
N THR A 71 -20.56 -13.45 -3.74
CA THR A 71 -21.76 -13.66 -4.55
C THR A 71 -21.59 -13.28 -6.02
N ARG A 72 -20.55 -12.54 -6.36
CA ARG A 72 -20.32 -12.01 -7.71
C ARG A 72 -19.11 -12.64 -8.39
N ASP A 73 -19.13 -12.68 -9.72
CA ASP A 73 -17.97 -13.08 -10.53
C ASP A 73 -16.79 -12.12 -10.32
N ARG A 74 -15.66 -12.65 -9.83
CA ARG A 74 -14.45 -11.89 -9.53
C ARG A 74 -13.89 -11.15 -10.74
N ARG A 75 -14.01 -11.72 -11.96
CA ARG A 75 -13.63 -11.03 -13.20
C ARG A 75 -14.44 -9.74 -13.39
N ARG A 76 -15.76 -9.78 -13.14
CA ARG A 76 -16.60 -8.56 -13.25
C ARG A 76 -16.19 -7.51 -12.23
N LEU A 77 -15.85 -7.90 -11.02
CA LEU A 77 -15.37 -6.98 -9.98
C LEU A 77 -14.00 -6.38 -10.34
N LEU A 78 -13.08 -7.16 -10.91
CA LEU A 78 -11.80 -6.67 -11.41
C LEU A 78 -11.97 -5.68 -12.57
N LEU A 79 -12.87 -5.97 -13.49
CA LEU A 79 -13.20 -5.06 -14.61
C LEU A 79 -13.85 -3.76 -14.10
N ALA A 80 -14.74 -3.83 -13.12
CA ALA A 80 -15.34 -2.65 -12.49
C ALA A 80 -14.27 -1.79 -11.80
N ALA A 81 -13.32 -2.42 -11.08
CA ALA A 81 -12.20 -1.73 -10.46
C ALA A 81 -11.25 -1.09 -11.49
N ALA A 82 -10.99 -1.77 -12.62
CA ALA A 82 -10.21 -1.20 -13.73
C ALA A 82 -10.93 -0.02 -14.38
N SER A 83 -12.25 -0.11 -14.59
CA SER A 83 -13.06 1.01 -15.10
C SER A 83 -13.03 2.20 -14.13
N LEU A 84 -13.05 1.93 -12.83
CA LEU A 84 -12.90 2.97 -11.80
C LEU A 84 -11.52 3.62 -11.86
N MET A 85 -10.45 2.84 -12.10
CA MET A 85 -9.09 3.35 -12.28
C MET A 85 -9.00 4.28 -13.49
N ILE A 86 -9.61 3.90 -14.62
CA ILE A 86 -9.68 4.73 -15.83
C ILE A 86 -10.42 6.06 -15.51
N ALA A 87 -11.61 5.96 -14.93
CA ALA A 87 -12.41 7.13 -14.57
C ALA A 87 -11.65 8.05 -13.60
N THR A 88 -10.94 7.49 -12.61
CA THR A 88 -10.12 8.24 -11.64
C THR A 88 -9.01 9.02 -12.34
N GLY A 89 -8.25 8.39 -13.23
CA GLY A 89 -7.16 9.06 -13.95
C GLY A 89 -7.66 10.20 -14.83
N VAL A 90 -8.71 9.96 -15.62
CA VAL A 90 -9.33 10.98 -16.47
C VAL A 90 -9.88 12.14 -15.63
N ALA A 91 -10.56 11.81 -14.52
CA ALA A 91 -11.18 12.82 -13.68
C ALA A 91 -10.14 13.70 -12.95
N PHE A 92 -9.02 13.13 -12.45
CA PHE A 92 -7.91 13.91 -11.90
C PHE A 92 -7.25 14.83 -12.93
N ALA A 93 -7.12 14.38 -14.18
CA ALA A 93 -6.57 15.21 -15.26
C ALA A 93 -7.50 16.38 -15.64
N ALA A 94 -8.82 16.16 -15.60
CA ALA A 94 -9.83 17.13 -16.05
C ALA A 94 -10.37 18.04 -14.94
N ALA A 95 -10.49 17.55 -13.69
CA ALA A 95 -11.12 18.30 -12.60
C ALA A 95 -10.29 19.51 -12.18
N HIS A 96 -11.00 20.62 -11.85
CA HIS A 96 -10.39 21.89 -11.44
C HIS A 96 -10.79 22.28 -10.00
N ASP A 97 -11.92 21.82 -9.54
CA ASP A 97 -12.45 22.13 -8.21
C ASP A 97 -11.97 21.14 -7.15
N TYR A 98 -11.66 21.66 -5.94
CA TYR A 98 -11.17 20.82 -4.84
C TYR A 98 -12.19 19.81 -4.35
N ALA A 99 -13.49 20.20 -4.26
CA ALA A 99 -14.53 19.29 -3.79
C ALA A 99 -14.73 18.13 -4.76
N VAL A 100 -14.62 18.41 -6.08
CA VAL A 100 -14.66 17.37 -7.10
C VAL A 100 -13.47 16.41 -6.96
N LEU A 101 -12.25 16.94 -6.78
CA LEU A 101 -11.05 16.12 -6.54
C LEU A 101 -11.19 15.28 -5.27
N LEU A 102 -11.78 15.82 -4.22
CA LEU A 102 -12.03 15.08 -2.96
C LEU A 102 -12.97 13.90 -3.18
N VAL A 103 -14.07 14.10 -3.91
CA VAL A 103 -15.01 13.02 -4.26
C VAL A 103 -14.34 11.96 -5.12
N ILE A 104 -13.56 12.38 -6.13
CA ILE A 104 -12.82 11.45 -6.99
C ILE A 104 -11.79 10.66 -6.18
N ALA A 105 -11.09 11.29 -5.24
CA ALA A 105 -10.14 10.63 -4.36
C ALA A 105 -10.82 9.60 -3.45
N PHE A 106 -11.98 9.91 -2.92
CA PHE A 106 -12.75 9.01 -2.06
C PHE A 106 -13.33 7.81 -2.80
N VAL A 107 -13.96 8.04 -3.97
CA VAL A 107 -14.61 6.97 -4.76
C VAL A 107 -13.60 6.20 -5.61
N GLY A 108 -12.51 6.84 -6.01
CA GLY A 108 -11.55 6.35 -6.99
C GLY A 108 -10.52 5.36 -6.44
N THR A 109 -9.49 5.16 -7.23
CA THR A 109 -8.42 4.18 -6.96
C THR A 109 -7.06 4.81 -6.73
N VAL A 110 -6.95 6.15 -6.69
CA VAL A 110 -5.69 6.83 -6.38
C VAL A 110 -5.17 6.37 -5.02
N ASN A 111 -3.92 5.94 -4.98
CA ASN A 111 -3.32 5.37 -3.77
C ASN A 111 -2.13 6.20 -3.28
N PRO A 112 -2.29 6.99 -2.20
CA PRO A 112 -1.20 7.79 -1.64
C PRO A 112 -0.10 6.95 -0.98
N SER A 113 -0.31 5.63 -0.82
CA SER A 113 0.62 4.68 -0.20
C SER A 113 1.27 3.73 -1.22
N ALA A 114 1.30 4.10 -2.49
CA ALA A 114 1.93 3.33 -3.57
C ALA A 114 1.53 1.84 -3.62
N GLY A 115 0.23 1.57 -3.65
CA GLY A 115 -0.30 0.21 -3.88
C GLY A 115 -0.41 -0.68 -2.63
N SER A 116 -0.05 -0.20 -1.44
CA SER A 116 -0.11 -1.01 -0.21
C SER A 116 -1.55 -1.34 0.23
N VAL A 117 -2.52 -0.50 -0.12
CA VAL A 117 -3.96 -0.69 0.14
C VAL A 117 -4.72 -0.52 -1.17
N SER A 118 -5.36 -1.58 -1.66
CA SER A 118 -6.03 -1.53 -2.97
C SER A 118 -7.16 -2.56 -3.04
N VAL A 119 -8.29 -2.16 -3.63
CA VAL A 119 -9.46 -3.02 -3.90
C VAL A 119 -9.12 -4.22 -4.79
N PHE A 120 -8.10 -4.12 -5.63
CA PHE A 120 -7.67 -5.19 -6.54
C PHE A 120 -7.04 -6.38 -5.79
N VAL A 121 -6.23 -6.11 -4.76
CA VAL A 121 -5.42 -7.14 -4.09
C VAL A 121 -6.23 -8.33 -3.59
N PRO A 122 -7.32 -8.18 -2.83
CA PRO A 122 -8.11 -9.31 -2.37
C PRO A 122 -8.77 -10.09 -3.53
N LEU A 123 -9.19 -9.40 -4.60
CA LEU A 123 -9.76 -10.04 -5.77
C LEU A 123 -8.73 -10.87 -6.53
N GLU A 124 -7.55 -10.31 -6.79
CA GLU A 124 -6.46 -10.99 -7.49
C GLU A 124 -5.91 -12.17 -6.68
N HIS A 125 -5.73 -12.00 -5.36
CA HIS A 125 -5.35 -13.10 -4.47
C HIS A 125 -6.37 -14.24 -4.51
N ALA A 126 -7.66 -13.93 -4.53
CA ALA A 126 -8.69 -14.94 -4.60
C ALA A 126 -8.75 -15.69 -5.95
N VAL A 127 -8.31 -15.08 -7.04
CA VAL A 127 -8.14 -15.76 -8.34
C VAL A 127 -6.86 -16.58 -8.34
N LEU A 128 -5.71 -16.00 -7.94
CA LEU A 128 -4.41 -16.67 -7.89
C LEU A 128 -4.44 -17.93 -7.01
N ALA A 129 -5.13 -17.87 -5.87
CA ALA A 129 -5.25 -19.01 -4.95
C ALA A 129 -5.88 -20.26 -5.60
N ARG A 130 -6.66 -20.08 -6.66
CA ARG A 130 -7.30 -21.18 -7.42
C ARG A 130 -6.43 -21.74 -8.54
N GLU A 131 -5.38 -21.03 -8.92
CA GLU A 131 -4.52 -21.42 -10.04
C GLU A 131 -3.30 -22.23 -9.60
N VAL A 132 -3.09 -22.42 -8.29
CA VAL A 132 -1.93 -23.12 -7.73
C VAL A 132 -2.33 -24.06 -6.60
N ALA A 133 -1.60 -25.16 -6.48
CA ALA A 133 -1.72 -26.07 -5.34
C ALA A 133 -1.30 -25.36 -4.03
N ASP A 134 -1.86 -25.79 -2.91
CA ASP A 134 -1.66 -25.15 -1.59
C ASP A 134 -0.17 -24.99 -1.23
N ALA A 135 0.66 -26.00 -1.51
CA ALA A 135 2.10 -25.97 -1.26
C ALA A 135 2.85 -24.88 -2.06
N ALA A 136 2.32 -24.46 -3.22
CA ALA A 136 2.93 -23.41 -4.05
C ALA A 136 2.36 -22.01 -3.80
N ARG A 137 1.27 -21.90 -3.03
CA ARG A 137 0.51 -20.67 -2.81
C ARG A 137 1.36 -19.56 -2.19
N THR A 138 2.12 -19.86 -1.16
CA THR A 138 3.02 -18.89 -0.49
C THR A 138 4.05 -18.32 -1.44
N LYS A 139 4.68 -19.18 -2.27
CA LYS A 139 5.66 -18.74 -3.28
C LYS A 139 5.02 -17.87 -4.36
N MET A 140 3.78 -18.17 -4.76
CA MET A 140 3.02 -17.39 -5.74
C MET A 140 2.71 -15.98 -5.20
N PHE A 141 2.21 -15.87 -3.96
CA PHE A 141 1.91 -14.58 -3.33
C PHE A 141 3.17 -13.75 -3.06
N ALA A 142 4.29 -14.39 -2.69
CA ALA A 142 5.56 -13.70 -2.55
C ALA A 142 6.04 -13.10 -3.88
N ARG A 143 5.95 -13.85 -4.98
CA ARG A 143 6.26 -13.33 -6.33
C ARG A 143 5.33 -12.20 -6.74
N TYR A 144 4.03 -12.35 -6.49
CA TYR A 144 3.05 -11.32 -6.78
C TYR A 144 3.36 -10.00 -6.02
N SER A 145 3.71 -10.08 -4.74
CA SER A 145 4.09 -8.91 -3.94
C SER A 145 5.40 -8.28 -4.42
N LEU A 146 6.38 -9.10 -4.79
CA LEU A 146 7.66 -8.63 -5.33
C LEU A 146 7.48 -7.88 -6.66
N VAL A 147 6.68 -8.43 -7.59
CA VAL A 147 6.38 -7.77 -8.87
C VAL A 147 5.71 -6.43 -8.63
N GLY A 148 4.71 -6.37 -7.73
CA GLY A 148 4.05 -5.11 -7.38
C GLY A 148 5.00 -4.08 -6.79
N ALA A 149 5.85 -4.48 -5.83
CA ALA A 149 6.81 -3.58 -5.19
C ALA A 149 7.84 -3.00 -6.17
N LEU A 150 8.39 -3.85 -7.06
CA LEU A 150 9.36 -3.41 -8.07
C LEU A 150 8.70 -2.54 -9.14
N ALA A 151 7.48 -2.88 -9.56
CA ALA A 151 6.73 -2.05 -10.51
C ALA A 151 6.40 -0.68 -9.92
N SER A 152 5.99 -0.62 -8.65
CA SER A 152 5.74 0.64 -7.94
C SER A 152 7.03 1.48 -7.80
N ALA A 153 8.17 0.84 -7.49
CA ALA A 153 9.46 1.52 -7.47
C ALA A 153 9.80 2.12 -8.85
N ALA A 154 9.64 1.36 -9.93
CA ALA A 154 9.84 1.86 -11.28
C ALA A 154 8.86 3.01 -11.63
N GLY A 155 7.62 2.91 -11.16
CA GLY A 155 6.63 3.98 -11.28
C GLY A 155 7.05 5.26 -10.56
N ALA A 156 7.59 5.15 -9.35
CA ALA A 156 8.11 6.31 -8.62
C ALA A 156 9.22 7.04 -9.41
N LEU A 157 10.08 6.29 -10.13
CA LEU A 157 11.09 6.88 -11.01
C LEU A 157 10.45 7.64 -12.19
N ALA A 158 9.35 7.11 -12.74
CA ALA A 158 8.61 7.79 -13.82
C ALA A 158 7.97 9.13 -13.38
N ALA A 159 7.85 9.39 -12.07
CA ALA A 159 7.43 10.70 -11.57
C ALA A 159 8.39 11.84 -11.92
N ALA A 160 9.60 11.54 -12.41
CA ALA A 160 10.54 12.52 -12.94
C ALA A 160 10.12 13.12 -14.30
N LEU A 161 9.29 12.43 -15.08
CA LEU A 161 8.94 12.83 -16.46
C LEU A 161 8.41 14.27 -16.58
N PRO A 162 7.56 14.78 -15.69
CA PRO A 162 7.11 16.17 -15.77
C PRO A 162 8.22 17.24 -15.62
N ASP A 163 9.35 16.90 -14.97
CA ASP A 163 10.49 17.84 -14.89
C ASP A 163 11.23 17.99 -16.23
N LEU A 164 11.02 17.07 -17.18
CA LEU A 164 11.55 17.15 -18.54
C LEU A 164 10.64 17.95 -19.49
N ALA A 165 9.41 18.26 -19.09
CA ALA A 165 8.42 18.93 -19.93
C ALA A 165 8.85 20.32 -20.44
N PRO A 166 9.53 21.19 -19.66
CA PRO A 166 9.98 22.50 -20.13
C PRO A 166 10.87 22.42 -21.38
N SER A 167 11.68 21.36 -21.51
CA SER A 167 12.54 21.15 -22.69
C SER A 167 11.74 20.83 -23.98
N THR A 168 10.47 20.43 -23.83
CA THR A 168 9.57 20.12 -24.96
C THR A 168 8.53 21.23 -25.24
N GLY A 169 8.60 22.34 -24.51
CA GLY A 169 7.64 23.45 -24.62
C GLY A 169 6.31 23.23 -23.88
N LEU A 170 6.16 22.16 -23.14
CA LEU A 170 4.99 21.89 -22.30
C LEU A 170 5.16 22.51 -20.91
N ASP A 171 4.08 23.07 -20.35
CA ASP A 171 4.11 23.48 -18.94
C ASP A 171 4.09 22.25 -18.01
N ARG A 172 4.69 22.42 -16.82
CA ARG A 172 4.85 21.32 -15.83
C ARG A 172 3.52 20.77 -15.33
N LEU A 173 2.50 21.61 -15.15
CA LEU A 173 1.19 21.19 -14.69
C LEU A 173 0.49 20.32 -15.73
N THR A 174 0.56 20.71 -17.01
CA THR A 174 0.04 19.91 -18.13
C THR A 174 0.75 18.56 -18.20
N ALA A 175 2.07 18.52 -18.03
CA ALA A 175 2.80 17.26 -17.98
C ALA A 175 2.35 16.35 -16.82
N ILE A 176 2.11 16.92 -15.62
CA ILE A 176 1.55 16.14 -14.50
C ILE A 176 0.14 15.62 -14.83
N LYS A 177 -0.72 16.42 -15.48
CA LYS A 177 -2.05 15.95 -15.94
C LYS A 177 -1.94 14.81 -16.93
N MET A 178 -0.96 14.85 -17.85
CA MET A 178 -0.71 13.75 -18.77
C MET A 178 -0.31 12.45 -18.04
N MET A 179 0.37 12.53 -16.89
CA MET A 179 0.65 11.35 -16.06
C MET A 179 -0.63 10.74 -15.48
N PHE A 180 -1.64 11.53 -15.12
CA PHE A 180 -2.95 10.98 -14.73
C PHE A 180 -3.70 10.36 -15.92
N VAL A 181 -3.54 10.89 -17.14
CA VAL A 181 -4.05 10.22 -18.35
C VAL A 181 -3.30 8.90 -18.59
N LEU A 182 -1.99 8.86 -18.38
CA LEU A 182 -1.21 7.61 -18.43
C LEU A 182 -1.72 6.61 -17.38
N TYR A 183 -2.08 7.05 -16.17
CA TYR A 183 -2.68 6.20 -15.15
C TYR A 183 -3.99 5.56 -15.66
N ALA A 184 -4.84 6.34 -16.35
CA ALA A 184 -6.05 5.81 -16.97
C ALA A 184 -5.75 4.79 -18.09
N LEU A 185 -4.74 5.04 -18.92
CA LEU A 185 -4.30 4.10 -19.97
C LEU A 185 -3.78 2.79 -19.39
N LEU A 186 -3.02 2.85 -18.30
CA LEU A 186 -2.57 1.66 -17.57
C LEU A 186 -3.75 0.87 -17.00
N GLY A 187 -4.77 1.55 -16.49
CA GLY A 187 -6.04 0.95 -16.07
C GLY A 187 -6.77 0.25 -17.22
N MET A 188 -6.77 0.85 -18.40
CA MET A 188 -7.38 0.27 -19.60
C MET A 188 -6.65 -1.00 -20.06
N ILE A 189 -5.31 -0.97 -20.11
CA ILE A 189 -4.49 -2.13 -20.48
C ILE A 189 -4.63 -3.24 -19.41
N GLY A 190 -4.61 -2.90 -18.11
CA GLY A 190 -4.88 -3.83 -17.02
C GLY A 190 -6.26 -4.46 -17.12
N GLY A 191 -7.27 -3.67 -17.46
CA GLY A 191 -8.64 -4.14 -17.74
C GLY A 191 -8.69 -5.14 -18.90
N ALA A 192 -7.91 -4.93 -19.96
CA ALA A 192 -7.80 -5.89 -21.04
C ALA A 192 -7.22 -7.24 -20.58
N PHE A 193 -6.21 -7.25 -19.70
CA PHE A 193 -5.72 -8.48 -19.09
C PHE A 193 -6.78 -9.16 -18.22
N TYR A 194 -7.56 -8.42 -17.43
CA TYR A 194 -8.68 -8.99 -16.66
C TYR A 194 -9.77 -9.55 -17.58
N TRP A 195 -9.99 -8.97 -18.74
CA TRP A 195 -10.94 -9.49 -19.72
C TRP A 195 -10.53 -10.87 -20.26
N LEU A 196 -9.25 -11.18 -20.33
CA LEU A 196 -8.74 -12.48 -20.77
C LEU A 196 -8.89 -13.60 -19.71
N ILE A 197 -9.17 -13.25 -18.46
CA ILE A 197 -9.38 -14.23 -17.39
C ILE A 197 -10.70 -14.96 -17.59
N PRO A 198 -10.75 -16.31 -17.50
CA PRO A 198 -11.99 -17.08 -17.63
C PRO A 198 -13.05 -16.68 -16.59
N ARG A 199 -14.31 -16.62 -17.02
CA ARG A 199 -15.42 -16.46 -16.09
C ARG A 199 -15.58 -17.73 -15.27
N ARG A 200 -15.58 -17.58 -13.94
CA ARG A 200 -15.82 -18.72 -13.01
C ARG A 200 -16.94 -18.32 -12.03
N ARG A 201 -17.84 -19.26 -11.79
CA ARG A 201 -18.90 -19.04 -10.79
C ARG A 201 -18.29 -18.90 -9.40
N PRO A 202 -18.89 -18.07 -8.52
CA PRO A 202 -18.53 -18.04 -7.10
C PRO A 202 -18.63 -19.47 -6.54
N ILE A 203 -17.72 -19.83 -5.65
CA ILE A 203 -17.85 -21.06 -4.86
C ILE A 203 -18.44 -20.59 -3.54
N ASP A 204 -19.61 -21.13 -3.20
CA ASP A 204 -20.13 -21.02 -1.85
C ASP A 204 -19.14 -21.72 -0.91
N ASN A 205 -18.51 -20.93 -0.04
CA ASN A 205 -17.67 -21.46 1.03
C ASN A 205 -18.45 -21.30 2.34
N PRO A 206 -19.14 -22.36 2.79
CA PRO A 206 -19.92 -22.31 4.03
C PRO A 206 -19.05 -22.08 5.26
N ASP A 207 -17.75 -22.42 5.19
CA ASP A 207 -16.81 -22.30 6.31
C ASP A 207 -16.30 -20.85 6.54
N ALA A 208 -16.63 -19.89 5.65
CA ALA A 208 -16.22 -18.49 5.79
C ALA A 208 -16.90 -17.75 6.96
N LYS A 209 -17.81 -18.39 7.69
CA LYS A 209 -18.60 -17.80 8.80
C LYS A 209 -18.14 -18.25 10.18
N ALA A 210 -16.98 -18.88 10.33
CA ALA A 210 -16.49 -19.26 11.65
C ALA A 210 -16.27 -17.99 12.51
N ALA A 211 -17.06 -17.86 13.57
CA ALA A 211 -16.88 -16.81 14.56
C ALA A 211 -15.58 -17.06 15.35
N LEU A 212 -14.96 -16.01 15.88
CA LEU A 212 -13.85 -16.18 16.80
C LEU A 212 -14.31 -16.90 18.07
N GLY A 213 -13.62 -17.95 18.45
CA GLY A 213 -13.79 -18.71 19.68
C GLY A 213 -12.68 -18.43 20.67
N PRO A 214 -11.82 -19.42 21.01
CA PRO A 214 -10.80 -19.32 22.07
C PRO A 214 -9.74 -18.24 21.80
N SER A 215 -9.41 -17.94 20.55
CA SER A 215 -8.38 -16.95 20.19
C SER A 215 -8.89 -15.48 20.23
N ARG A 216 -10.16 -15.25 20.57
CA ARG A 216 -10.81 -13.93 20.52
C ARG A 216 -10.00 -12.84 21.23
N SER A 217 -9.54 -13.08 22.46
CA SER A 217 -8.80 -12.08 23.25
C SER A 217 -7.47 -11.70 22.59
N VAL A 218 -6.74 -12.68 22.06
CA VAL A 218 -5.47 -12.49 21.37
C VAL A 218 -5.69 -11.67 20.09
N VAL A 219 -6.71 -12.01 19.29
CA VAL A 219 -7.02 -11.33 18.01
C VAL A 219 -7.42 -9.87 18.25
N TYR A 220 -8.25 -9.57 19.25
CA TYR A 220 -8.63 -8.18 19.53
C TYR A 220 -7.43 -7.33 20.01
N ARG A 221 -6.55 -7.87 20.84
CA ARG A 221 -5.32 -7.16 21.25
C ARG A 221 -4.41 -6.90 20.07
N LEU A 222 -4.20 -7.89 19.20
CA LEU A 222 -3.42 -7.72 17.98
C LEU A 222 -4.07 -6.69 17.03
N ALA A 223 -5.39 -6.72 16.85
CA ALA A 223 -6.11 -5.75 16.04
C ALA A 223 -5.92 -4.32 16.55
N ALA A 224 -5.99 -4.10 17.86
CA ALA A 224 -5.76 -2.80 18.47
C ALA A 224 -4.33 -2.31 18.25
N LEU A 225 -3.33 -3.17 18.49
CA LEU A 225 -1.91 -2.82 18.28
C LEU A 225 -1.61 -2.54 16.80
N PHE A 226 -2.08 -3.38 15.89
CA PHE A 226 -1.89 -3.17 14.45
C PHE A 226 -2.62 -1.92 13.94
N SER A 227 -3.72 -1.54 14.57
CA SER A 227 -4.40 -0.27 14.28
C SER A 227 -3.58 0.92 14.73
N LEU A 228 -2.93 0.83 15.90
CA LEU A 228 -2.00 1.87 16.37
C LEU A 228 -0.81 2.04 15.41
N ASP A 229 -0.18 0.93 14.99
CA ASP A 229 0.90 0.95 13.99
C ASP A 229 0.45 1.59 12.67
N ALA A 230 -0.73 1.20 12.18
CA ALA A 230 -1.26 1.71 10.93
C ALA A 230 -1.65 3.19 11.01
N PHE A 231 -2.25 3.63 12.13
CA PHE A 231 -2.51 5.05 12.40
C PHE A 231 -1.21 5.84 12.39
N ALA A 232 -0.17 5.34 13.08
CA ALA A 232 1.17 5.96 13.05
C ALA A 232 1.72 6.03 11.61
N GLY A 233 1.62 4.96 10.84
CA GLY A 233 2.08 4.88 9.46
C GLY A 233 1.39 5.86 8.52
N GLY A 234 0.13 6.20 8.77
CA GLY A 234 -0.63 7.14 7.97
C GLY A 234 -0.10 8.58 8.02
N PHE A 235 0.64 8.98 9.06
CA PHE A 235 1.33 10.29 9.10
C PHE A 235 2.42 10.42 8.03
N VAL A 236 2.97 9.31 7.55
CA VAL A 236 4.11 9.28 6.61
C VAL A 236 3.85 8.36 5.41
N VAL A 237 2.59 8.29 4.95
CA VAL A 237 2.31 7.65 3.66
C VAL A 237 3.16 8.29 2.56
N GLN A 238 3.45 7.55 1.51
CA GLN A 238 4.44 7.97 0.50
C GLN A 238 4.18 9.39 -0.04
N SER A 239 2.92 9.75 -0.31
CA SER A 239 2.57 11.10 -0.78
C SER A 239 2.85 12.19 0.25
N LEU A 240 2.65 11.94 1.54
CA LEU A 240 2.97 12.91 2.59
C LEU A 240 4.47 13.00 2.88
N LEU A 241 5.19 11.89 2.74
CA LEU A 241 6.65 11.93 2.80
C LEU A 241 7.23 12.69 1.61
N ALA A 242 6.65 12.54 0.40
CA ALA A 242 7.00 13.37 -0.75
C ALA A 242 6.69 14.86 -0.51
N LEU A 243 5.50 15.17 0.02
CA LEU A 243 5.14 16.53 0.42
C LEU A 243 6.16 17.13 1.39
N TRP A 244 6.56 16.39 2.42
CA TRP A 244 7.55 16.81 3.40
C TRP A 244 8.91 17.11 2.74
N LEU A 245 9.37 16.27 1.82
CA LEU A 245 10.62 16.49 1.07
C LEU A 245 10.54 17.73 0.18
N PHE A 246 9.41 17.96 -0.48
CA PHE A 246 9.19 19.15 -1.30
C PHE A 246 9.19 20.43 -0.47
N GLU A 247 8.45 20.45 0.65
CA GLU A 247 8.32 21.66 1.46
C GLU A 247 9.57 21.99 2.29
N ARG A 248 10.33 20.96 2.72
CA ARG A 248 11.48 21.17 3.59
C ARG A 248 12.77 21.43 2.82
N PHE A 249 12.96 20.75 1.69
CA PHE A 249 14.23 20.73 0.96
C PHE A 249 14.10 21.19 -0.49
N ASP A 250 12.92 21.63 -0.91
CA ASP A 250 12.61 22.03 -2.30
C ASP A 250 13.05 20.97 -3.32
N LEU A 251 12.78 19.69 -2.98
CA LEU A 251 13.24 18.55 -3.76
C LEU A 251 12.52 18.50 -5.11
N SER A 252 13.28 18.31 -6.20
CA SER A 252 12.68 18.12 -7.53
C SER A 252 11.94 16.79 -7.65
N LEU A 253 10.98 16.68 -8.59
CA LEU A 253 10.29 15.41 -8.87
C LEU A 253 11.28 14.33 -9.31
N ALA A 254 12.31 14.69 -10.07
CA ALA A 254 13.35 13.77 -10.51
C ALA A 254 14.11 13.17 -9.31
N SER A 255 14.57 14.02 -8.37
CA SER A 255 15.26 13.55 -7.16
C SER A 255 14.35 12.73 -6.25
N ALA A 256 13.08 13.15 -6.09
CA ALA A 256 12.09 12.39 -5.35
C ALA A 256 11.82 11.03 -5.99
N GLY A 257 11.68 10.98 -7.31
CA GLY A 257 11.51 9.74 -8.06
C GLY A 257 12.64 8.74 -7.83
N VAL A 258 13.89 9.20 -7.91
CA VAL A 258 15.10 8.39 -7.63
C VAL A 258 15.11 7.90 -6.18
N PHE A 259 14.80 8.78 -5.23
CA PHE A 259 14.74 8.41 -3.82
C PHE A 259 13.68 7.33 -3.56
N PHE A 260 12.44 7.51 -4.05
CA PHE A 260 11.36 6.54 -3.85
C PHE A 260 11.58 5.25 -4.63
N PHE A 261 12.27 5.29 -5.77
CA PHE A 261 12.73 4.08 -6.45
C PHE A 261 13.63 3.23 -5.54
N TRP A 262 14.70 3.81 -5.01
CA TRP A 262 15.62 3.08 -4.13
C TRP A 262 14.96 2.65 -2.82
N SER A 263 14.10 3.50 -2.25
CA SER A 263 13.28 3.16 -1.09
C SER A 263 12.40 1.94 -1.35
N GLY A 264 11.72 1.89 -2.51
CA GLY A 264 10.91 0.76 -2.92
C GLY A 264 11.72 -0.53 -3.16
N VAL A 265 12.87 -0.42 -3.80
CA VAL A 265 13.81 -1.54 -4.03
C VAL A 265 14.29 -2.11 -2.69
N LEU A 266 14.76 -1.26 -1.77
CA LEU A 266 15.21 -1.68 -0.43
C LEU A 266 14.08 -2.36 0.35
N SER A 267 12.86 -1.79 0.30
CA SER A 267 11.68 -2.39 0.92
C SER A 267 11.34 -3.76 0.33
N ALA A 268 11.41 -3.92 -0.99
CA ALA A 268 11.16 -5.21 -1.65
C ALA A 268 12.17 -6.29 -1.22
N PHE A 269 13.45 -5.93 -1.14
CA PHE A 269 14.49 -6.86 -0.68
C PHE A 269 14.47 -7.12 0.81
N SER A 270 13.81 -6.30 1.62
CA SER A 270 13.65 -6.55 3.06
C SER A 270 12.77 -7.77 3.38
N PHE A 271 11.83 -8.15 2.50
CA PHE A 271 10.93 -9.29 2.74
C PHE A 271 11.65 -10.64 2.87
N PRO A 272 12.55 -11.07 1.95
CA PRO A 272 13.31 -12.29 2.13
C PRO A 272 14.25 -12.24 3.33
N VAL A 273 14.81 -11.07 3.65
CA VAL A 273 15.66 -10.88 4.84
C VAL A 273 14.83 -11.07 6.11
N ALA A 274 13.61 -10.54 6.17
CA ALA A 274 12.68 -10.74 7.29
C ALA A 274 12.34 -12.23 7.50
N ALA A 275 12.07 -12.96 6.41
CA ALA A 275 11.80 -14.39 6.47
C ALA A 275 13.01 -15.22 6.94
N TRP A 276 14.23 -14.79 6.63
CA TRP A 276 15.46 -15.41 7.11
C TRP A 276 15.69 -15.08 8.59
N LEU A 277 15.52 -13.81 8.98
CA LEU A 277 15.75 -13.33 10.35
C LEU A 277 14.73 -13.95 11.34
N SER A 278 13.45 -14.04 10.95
CA SER A 278 12.39 -14.60 11.79
C SER A 278 12.62 -16.06 12.17
N ARG A 279 13.28 -16.85 11.31
CA ARG A 279 13.67 -18.21 11.64
C ARG A 279 14.80 -18.32 12.67
N ARG A 280 15.57 -17.23 12.89
CA ARG A 280 16.69 -17.21 13.84
C ARG A 280 16.32 -16.60 15.18
N VAL A 281 15.57 -15.51 15.17
CA VAL A 281 15.28 -14.72 16.37
C VAL A 281 13.81 -14.74 16.78
N GLY A 282 12.95 -15.39 15.98
CA GLY A 282 11.49 -15.44 16.18
C GLY A 282 10.74 -14.28 15.53
N LEU A 283 9.42 -14.47 15.38
CA LEU A 283 8.55 -13.53 14.65
C LEU A 283 8.41 -12.18 15.37
N ILE A 284 8.12 -12.19 16.68
CA ILE A 284 7.95 -10.98 17.49
C ILE A 284 9.26 -10.17 17.55
N ASN A 285 10.37 -10.84 17.82
CA ASN A 285 11.66 -10.17 17.88
C ASN A 285 12.06 -9.56 16.55
N THR A 286 11.78 -10.22 15.43
CA THR A 286 12.02 -9.67 14.10
C THR A 286 11.19 -8.40 13.88
N MET A 287 9.89 -8.41 14.19
CA MET A 287 9.05 -7.22 14.07
C MET A 287 9.63 -6.05 14.88
N VAL A 288 9.88 -6.26 16.17
CA VAL A 288 10.27 -5.19 17.08
C VAL A 288 11.69 -4.67 16.81
N PHE A 289 12.68 -5.55 16.70
CA PHE A 289 14.08 -5.14 16.55
C PHE A 289 14.48 -4.62 15.17
N THR A 290 13.65 -4.80 14.15
CA THR A 290 13.84 -4.11 12.87
C THR A 290 13.04 -2.80 12.81
N HIS A 291 11.89 -2.75 13.47
CA HIS A 291 10.98 -1.63 13.38
C HIS A 291 11.40 -0.45 14.29
N ILE A 292 11.92 -0.70 15.50
CA ILE A 292 12.43 0.36 16.39
C ILE A 292 13.58 1.15 15.75
N PRO A 293 14.65 0.54 15.19
CA PRO A 293 15.70 1.30 14.50
C PRO A 293 15.18 2.06 13.27
N SER A 294 14.23 1.48 12.53
CA SER A 294 13.54 2.15 11.44
C SER A 294 12.81 3.42 11.90
N SER A 295 12.12 3.34 13.03
CA SER A 295 11.37 4.46 13.62
C SER A 295 12.32 5.54 14.16
N ILE A 296 13.44 5.15 14.77
CA ILE A 296 14.50 6.09 15.19
C ILE A 296 15.10 6.80 13.96
N ALA A 297 15.41 6.07 12.89
CA ALA A 297 15.93 6.66 11.66
C ALA A 297 14.94 7.68 11.06
N LEU A 298 13.61 7.40 11.12
CA LEU A 298 12.58 8.34 10.70
C LEU A 298 12.59 9.62 11.56
N MET A 299 12.67 9.48 12.88
CA MET A 299 12.69 10.63 13.79
C MET A 299 13.97 11.48 13.62
N LEU A 300 15.11 10.84 13.39
CA LEU A 300 16.37 11.55 13.09
C LEU A 300 16.29 12.25 11.72
N ALA A 301 15.66 11.65 10.71
CA ALA A 301 15.44 12.28 9.42
C ALA A 301 14.59 13.55 9.55
N ALA A 302 13.58 13.56 10.44
CA ALA A 302 12.71 14.70 10.68
C ALA A 302 13.48 15.97 11.14
N VAL A 303 14.60 15.78 11.84
CA VAL A 303 15.43 16.86 12.40
C VAL A 303 16.77 17.00 11.67
N ALA A 304 17.00 16.21 10.62
CA ALA A 304 18.26 16.24 9.86
C ALA A 304 18.52 17.64 9.28
N PRO A 305 19.75 18.17 9.43
CA PRO A 305 20.06 19.52 8.98
C PRO A 305 20.25 19.62 7.45
N THR A 306 20.54 18.52 6.79
CA THR A 306 20.84 18.49 5.35
C THR A 306 20.02 17.42 4.62
N LEU A 307 19.72 17.69 3.34
CA LEU A 307 19.02 16.74 2.47
C LEU A 307 19.72 15.37 2.38
N PRO A 308 21.05 15.26 2.14
CA PRO A 308 21.71 13.97 2.06
C PRO A 308 21.57 13.15 3.35
N ALA A 309 21.66 13.77 4.52
CA ALA A 309 21.46 13.09 5.81
C ALA A 309 20.02 12.60 5.97
N ALA A 310 19.03 13.43 5.61
CA ALA A 310 17.62 13.03 5.64
C ALA A 310 17.35 11.84 4.71
N LEU A 311 17.81 11.89 3.46
CA LEU A 311 17.63 10.83 2.49
C LEU A 311 18.32 9.52 2.92
N ALA A 312 19.56 9.59 3.44
CA ALA A 312 20.27 8.41 3.95
C ALA A 312 19.50 7.74 5.09
N LEU A 313 19.00 8.51 6.08
CA LEU A 313 18.20 8.00 7.19
C LEU A 313 16.87 7.39 6.72
N LEU A 314 16.21 8.01 5.74
CA LEU A 314 14.99 7.49 5.15
C LEU A 314 15.23 6.20 4.32
N LEU A 315 16.40 6.04 3.67
CA LEU A 315 16.76 4.78 3.01
C LEU A 315 17.05 3.68 4.02
N ILE A 316 17.75 3.98 5.13
CA ILE A 316 17.92 3.03 6.25
C ILE A 316 16.54 2.61 6.78
N ARG A 317 15.65 3.57 6.99
CA ARG A 317 14.26 3.28 7.37
C ARG A 317 13.60 2.35 6.37
N ALA A 318 13.69 2.61 5.07
CA ALA A 318 13.04 1.81 4.03
C ALA A 318 13.53 0.36 4.02
N ALA A 319 14.82 0.13 4.26
CA ALA A 319 15.41 -1.21 4.34
C ALA A 319 14.88 -2.03 5.53
N LEU A 320 14.43 -1.39 6.60
CA LEU A 320 14.02 -2.05 7.84
C LEU A 320 12.50 -2.08 8.05
N SER A 321 11.79 -1.05 7.58
CA SER A 321 10.39 -0.78 7.95
C SER A 321 9.37 -1.79 7.43
N GLN A 322 9.71 -2.58 6.40
CA GLN A 322 8.77 -3.51 5.78
C GLN A 322 8.98 -4.97 6.24
N MET A 323 9.97 -5.20 7.12
CA MET A 323 10.25 -6.55 7.64
C MET A 323 9.15 -7.08 8.57
N ASP A 324 8.35 -6.20 9.14
CA ASP A 324 7.21 -6.56 9.99
C ASP A 324 6.03 -7.17 9.19
N VAL A 325 5.89 -6.84 7.92
CA VAL A 325 4.71 -7.24 7.11
C VAL A 325 4.55 -8.75 6.98
N PRO A 326 5.56 -9.53 6.51
CA PRO A 326 5.44 -10.98 6.43
C PRO A 326 5.40 -11.64 7.80
N THR A 327 6.17 -11.15 8.77
CA THR A 327 6.24 -11.72 10.13
C THR A 327 4.93 -11.52 10.89
N ARG A 328 4.29 -10.36 10.76
CA ARG A 328 2.97 -10.06 11.35
C ARG A 328 1.89 -11.01 10.83
N SER A 329 1.82 -11.18 9.50
CA SER A 329 0.83 -12.07 8.90
C SER A 329 1.04 -13.53 9.34
N SER A 330 2.30 -13.98 9.38
CA SER A 330 2.64 -15.32 9.88
C SER A 330 2.28 -15.50 11.35
N TYR A 331 2.56 -14.49 12.19
CA TYR A 331 2.26 -14.55 13.61
C TYR A 331 0.75 -14.68 13.88
N VAL A 332 -0.09 -13.85 13.22
CA VAL A 332 -1.55 -13.96 13.35
C VAL A 332 -2.04 -15.37 13.01
N MET A 333 -1.55 -15.94 11.90
CA MET A 333 -1.97 -17.28 11.47
C MET A 333 -1.49 -18.39 12.40
N ALA A 334 -0.37 -18.19 13.11
CA ALA A 334 0.24 -19.17 14.00
C ALA A 334 -0.39 -19.19 15.40
N VAL A 335 -0.96 -18.07 15.88
CA VAL A 335 -1.53 -17.95 17.24
C VAL A 335 -3.04 -18.16 17.30
N VAL A 336 -3.69 -18.46 16.16
CA VAL A 336 -5.13 -18.75 16.06
C VAL A 336 -5.37 -20.16 15.56
N THR A 337 -6.52 -20.74 15.91
CA THR A 337 -6.92 -22.04 15.38
C THR A 337 -7.20 -21.97 13.87
N GLU A 338 -7.10 -23.08 13.19
CA GLU A 338 -7.30 -23.15 11.73
C GLU A 338 -8.67 -22.60 11.30
N ALA A 339 -9.71 -22.94 12.04
CA ALA A 339 -11.09 -22.47 11.79
C ALA A 339 -11.24 -20.95 11.94
N GLU A 340 -10.44 -20.30 12.82
CA GLU A 340 -10.51 -18.88 13.12
C GLU A 340 -9.64 -17.99 12.19
N ARG A 341 -8.75 -18.59 11.38
CA ARG A 341 -7.77 -17.84 10.54
C ARG A 341 -8.42 -16.77 9.65
N ALA A 342 -9.54 -17.09 9.02
CA ALA A 342 -10.23 -16.14 8.14
C ALA A 342 -10.82 -14.95 8.91
N ALA A 343 -11.44 -15.22 10.07
CA ALA A 343 -11.98 -14.18 10.94
C ALA A 343 -10.88 -13.31 11.54
N ALA A 344 -9.78 -13.92 12.01
CA ALA A 344 -8.63 -13.22 12.55
C ALA A 344 -7.96 -12.30 11.51
N ALA A 345 -7.79 -12.78 10.28
CA ALA A 345 -7.26 -11.95 9.19
C ALA A 345 -8.13 -10.72 8.94
N SER A 346 -9.46 -10.88 8.88
CA SER A 346 -10.38 -9.77 8.65
C SER A 346 -10.39 -8.79 9.81
N LEU A 347 -10.48 -9.29 11.05
CA LEU A 347 -10.55 -8.47 12.27
C LEU A 347 -9.23 -7.73 12.57
N THR A 348 -8.10 -8.20 12.08
CA THR A 348 -6.83 -7.49 12.20
C THR A 348 -6.57 -6.53 11.04
N SER A 349 -7.11 -6.77 9.83
CA SER A 349 -6.84 -5.93 8.66
C SER A 349 -7.80 -4.76 8.51
N VAL A 350 -9.10 -4.94 8.79
CA VAL A 350 -10.12 -3.90 8.58
C VAL A 350 -9.92 -2.69 9.50
N PRO A 351 -9.84 -2.86 10.84
CA PRO A 351 -9.59 -1.72 11.73
C PRO A 351 -8.26 -1.03 11.43
N ARG A 352 -7.25 -1.81 11.06
CA ARG A 352 -5.94 -1.31 10.63
C ARG A 352 -6.04 -0.38 9.42
N SER A 353 -6.80 -0.76 8.39
CA SER A 353 -6.98 0.07 7.19
C SER A 353 -7.74 1.37 7.48
N LEU A 354 -8.76 1.30 8.33
CA LEU A 354 -9.52 2.47 8.76
C LEU A 354 -8.66 3.42 9.62
N ALA A 355 -7.85 2.88 10.53
CA ALA A 355 -6.93 3.66 11.36
C ALA A 355 -5.88 4.39 10.51
N ALA A 356 -5.30 3.72 9.50
CA ALA A 356 -4.34 4.32 8.58
C ALA A 356 -4.93 5.49 7.78
N ALA A 357 -6.24 5.49 7.53
CA ALA A 357 -6.89 6.52 6.74
C ALA A 357 -7.09 7.86 7.49
N VAL A 358 -7.05 7.86 8.82
CA VAL A 358 -7.35 9.06 9.63
C VAL A 358 -6.16 10.03 9.70
N SER A 359 -4.96 9.51 9.91
CA SER A 359 -3.77 10.31 10.23
C SER A 359 -3.21 11.18 9.10
N PRO A 360 -3.43 10.93 7.79
CA PRO A 360 -2.94 11.85 6.75
C PRO A 360 -3.51 13.26 6.84
N ALA A 361 -4.78 13.43 7.20
CA ALA A 361 -5.36 14.76 7.41
C ALA A 361 -4.71 15.49 8.60
N LEU A 362 -4.43 14.76 9.68
CA LEU A 362 -3.71 15.31 10.83
C LEU A 362 -2.29 15.72 10.47
N ALA A 363 -1.57 14.91 9.70
CA ALA A 363 -0.25 15.25 9.19
C ALA A 363 -0.29 16.50 8.30
N GLY A 364 -1.26 16.57 7.39
CA GLY A 364 -1.49 17.75 6.55
C GLY A 364 -1.77 19.02 7.35
N ALA A 365 -2.54 18.91 8.44
CA ALA A 365 -2.78 20.04 9.36
C ALA A 365 -1.50 20.50 10.05
N LEU A 366 -0.64 19.57 10.49
CA LEU A 366 0.64 19.89 11.09
C LEU A 366 1.60 20.58 10.09
N PHE A 367 1.64 20.11 8.84
CA PHE A 367 2.42 20.74 7.78
C PHE A 367 1.90 22.17 7.50
N ALA A 368 0.59 22.37 7.37
CA ALA A 368 -0.01 23.67 7.15
C ALA A 368 0.27 24.66 8.31
N ALA A 369 0.39 24.17 9.54
CA ALA A 369 0.77 24.93 10.71
C ALA A 369 2.31 25.13 10.85
N SER A 370 3.09 24.80 9.82
CA SER A 370 4.56 24.87 9.79
C SER A 370 5.29 23.91 10.74
N PHE A 371 4.60 22.96 11.34
CA PHE A 371 5.19 21.91 12.18
C PHE A 371 5.74 20.75 11.36
N ARG A 372 6.65 21.03 10.43
CA ARG A 372 7.12 20.09 9.40
C ARG A 372 7.76 18.81 9.95
N ALA A 373 8.42 18.84 11.10
CA ALA A 373 9.04 17.66 11.70
C ALA A 373 8.04 16.75 12.44
N TRP A 374 6.95 17.31 12.95
CA TRP A 374 6.04 16.63 13.85
C TRP A 374 5.36 15.37 13.28
N PRO A 375 4.89 15.32 12.02
CA PRO A 375 4.31 14.10 11.49
C PRO A 375 5.26 12.89 11.54
N LEU A 376 6.55 13.12 11.24
CA LEU A 376 7.56 12.06 11.27
C LEU A 376 7.92 11.66 12.71
N LEU A 377 8.01 12.65 13.61
CA LEU A 377 8.28 12.40 15.05
C LEU A 377 7.14 11.64 15.71
N ILE A 378 5.88 12.05 15.48
CA ILE A 378 4.68 11.37 15.99
C ILE A 378 4.61 9.94 15.45
N CYS A 379 4.84 9.76 14.15
CA CYS A 379 4.89 8.43 13.54
C CYS A 379 5.92 7.55 14.24
N GLY A 380 7.17 8.02 14.36
CA GLY A 380 8.25 7.26 14.99
C GLY A 380 7.95 6.91 16.46
N ALA A 381 7.48 7.88 17.24
CA ALA A 381 7.13 7.67 18.64
C ALA A 381 6.00 6.65 18.83
N LEU A 382 4.89 6.79 18.08
CA LEU A 382 3.77 5.85 18.15
C LEU A 382 4.17 4.43 17.71
N LYS A 383 5.05 4.31 16.71
CA LYS A 383 5.57 3.01 16.26
C LYS A 383 6.45 2.37 17.32
N ILE A 384 7.31 3.12 18.00
CA ILE A 384 8.11 2.60 19.12
C ILE A 384 7.19 2.15 20.27
N ILE A 385 6.15 2.93 20.61
CA ILE A 385 5.15 2.54 21.62
C ILE A 385 4.47 1.23 21.21
N TYR A 386 4.04 1.12 19.96
CA TYR A 386 3.46 -0.11 19.41
C TYR A 386 4.41 -1.31 19.57
N ASP A 387 5.67 -1.16 19.18
CA ASP A 387 6.68 -2.22 19.25
C ASP A 387 6.95 -2.68 20.69
N LEU A 388 7.06 -1.74 21.62
CA LEU A 388 7.24 -2.05 23.04
C LEU A 388 6.01 -2.77 23.63
N LEU A 389 4.80 -2.30 23.31
CA LEU A 389 3.56 -2.95 23.74
C LEU A 389 3.42 -4.35 23.13
N LEU A 390 3.80 -4.53 21.88
CA LEU A 390 3.81 -5.83 21.21
C LEU A 390 4.78 -6.79 21.92
N LEU A 391 6.00 -6.33 22.20
CA LEU A 391 7.01 -7.12 22.89
C LEU A 391 6.54 -7.54 24.27
N VAL A 392 6.04 -6.60 25.09
CA VAL A 392 5.60 -6.88 26.45
C VAL A 392 4.42 -7.86 26.48
N GLN A 393 3.44 -7.69 25.61
CA GLN A 393 2.22 -8.49 25.64
C GLN A 393 2.37 -9.88 24.98
N PHE A 394 3.24 -10.01 23.98
CA PHE A 394 3.26 -11.19 23.12
C PHE A 394 4.58 -11.98 23.11
N ARG A 395 5.67 -11.51 23.73
CA ARG A 395 6.95 -12.25 23.80
C ARG A 395 6.84 -13.66 24.40
N HIS A 396 5.84 -13.89 25.25
CA HIS A 396 5.61 -15.18 25.91
C HIS A 396 4.68 -16.11 25.11
N ILE A 397 3.97 -15.59 24.12
CA ILE A 397 3.07 -16.36 23.27
C ILE A 397 3.89 -16.81 22.04
N LYS A 398 4.61 -17.92 22.21
CA LYS A 398 5.43 -18.49 21.12
C LYS A 398 4.57 -19.27 20.16
N PRO A 399 4.69 -19.03 18.84
CA PRO A 399 4.08 -19.87 17.82
C PRO A 399 4.55 -21.33 17.94
N PRO A 400 3.77 -22.32 17.49
CA PRO A 400 4.17 -23.73 17.52
C PRO A 400 5.53 -24.02 16.86
N GLU A 401 5.89 -23.22 15.85
CA GLU A 401 7.15 -23.33 15.11
C GLU A 401 8.38 -22.87 15.95
N GLU A 402 8.17 -22.03 16.97
CA GLU A 402 9.21 -21.50 17.86
C GLU A 402 9.30 -22.27 19.19
N GLN A 403 8.47 -23.29 19.39
CA GLN A 403 8.46 -24.12 20.60
C GLN A 403 9.35 -25.37 20.47
N ARG A 404 10.02 -25.54 19.33
CA ARG A 404 10.92 -26.65 19.03
C ARG A 404 12.35 -26.36 19.41
#